data_b90f7872f135d6e087e12325b8037707
#
_entry.id   b90f7872f135d6e087e12325b8037707
#
_cell.length_a   1.000
_cell.length_b   1.000
_cell.length_c   1.000
_cell.angle_alpha   90.00
_cell.angle_beta   90.00
_cell.angle_gamma   90.00
#
_symmetry.space_group_name_H-M   'P 1'
#
loop_
_entity.id
_entity.type
_entity.pdbx_description
1 polymer ?
#
loop_
_entity_poly.entity_id
_entity_poly.type
_entity_poly.pdbx_seq_one_letter_code
_entity_poly.pdbx_strand_id
1 'polypeptide(L)'
;MVQSVLGSLILGYRPLWNRARKLAGVQLYVHNESSLLVDAGHLLRTLAELWSASSPPLLISPQTHQLLSSLLESAPRGSPWIEVRGDWLNDSTIFNQVRAAHRRGLKLVWRGEIANLPPAEVARCFDNSLLTLRAEDAIAALQRSPQQPGTPKPPPRNISPILAGQMYENVASRALMEHCLDNNALALAGWPTEDVLYSMRHTPQQPSHAVIHRLMKAIDNEQSLETFEDIMSEDPILSYRFMIYTNSAALGLRTGIDSLRRGMVMMGYESIKRWLSDQLPHSCTE
;
A
#
# COMPACT_ATOMS: atom_id res chain seq x y z
N MET A 1 -10.39 -14.40 29.08
CA MET A 1 -10.77 -14.01 27.69
C MET A 1 -9.48 -14.01 26.87
N VAL A 2 -9.32 -14.92 25.94
CA VAL A 2 -8.20 -14.91 25.00
C VAL A 2 -8.48 -13.77 24.05
N GLN A 3 -7.78 -12.65 24.20
CA GLN A 3 -7.84 -11.55 23.27
C GLN A 3 -7.33 -12.09 21.92
N SER A 4 -8.15 -12.05 20.88
CA SER A 4 -7.74 -12.51 19.55
C SER A 4 -6.50 -11.71 19.14
N VAL A 5 -5.42 -12.39 18.76
CA VAL A 5 -4.19 -11.73 18.28
C VAL A 5 -4.48 -10.76 17.12
N LEU A 6 -5.51 -11.05 16.32
CA LEU A 6 -5.93 -10.20 15.21
C LEU A 6 -6.51 -8.86 15.67
N GLY A 7 -7.06 -8.77 16.90
CA GLY A 7 -7.58 -7.52 17.46
C GLY A 7 -6.51 -6.49 17.86
N SER A 8 -5.23 -6.89 17.88
CA SER A 8 -4.09 -6.03 18.19
C SER A 8 -3.24 -5.70 16.96
N LEU A 9 -3.70 -6.10 15.76
CA LEU A 9 -2.97 -5.95 14.50
C LEU A 9 -3.75 -5.10 13.51
N ILE A 10 -3.03 -4.28 12.77
CA ILE A 10 -3.53 -3.66 11.55
C ILE A 10 -3.09 -4.55 10.38
N LEU A 11 -4.06 -5.01 9.61
CA LEU A 11 -3.84 -5.87 8.47
C LEU A 11 -4.18 -5.15 7.18
N GLY A 12 -3.26 -5.22 6.22
CA GLY A 12 -3.50 -4.80 4.84
C GLY A 12 -3.17 -5.95 3.90
N TYR A 13 -3.74 -5.95 2.71
CA TYR A 13 -3.41 -6.98 1.74
C TYR A 13 -3.22 -6.41 0.33
N ARG A 14 -2.44 -7.12 -0.47
CA ARG A 14 -2.23 -6.82 -1.89
C ARG A 14 -2.18 -8.12 -2.69
N PRO A 15 -2.95 -8.23 -3.79
CA PRO A 15 -2.90 -9.41 -4.64
C PRO A 15 -1.59 -9.48 -5.42
N LEU A 16 -1.11 -10.70 -5.66
CA LEU A 16 0.01 -11.01 -6.55
C LEU A 16 -0.55 -11.68 -7.80
N TRP A 17 -0.33 -11.08 -8.97
CA TRP A 17 -0.89 -11.54 -10.25
C TRP A 17 0.18 -12.18 -11.13
N ASN A 18 -0.11 -13.33 -11.70
CA ASN A 18 0.78 -13.99 -12.66
C ASN A 18 0.50 -13.58 -14.11
N ARG A 19 1.30 -14.12 -15.04
CA ARG A 19 1.15 -13.87 -16.48
C ARG A 19 -0.24 -14.24 -17.04
N ALA A 20 -0.90 -15.24 -16.49
CA ALA A 20 -2.24 -15.62 -16.89
C ALA A 20 -3.33 -14.70 -16.29
N ARG A 21 -2.94 -13.62 -15.62
CA ARG A 21 -3.83 -12.69 -14.89
C ARG A 21 -4.65 -13.38 -13.81
N LYS A 22 -4.11 -14.48 -13.29
CA LYS A 22 -4.68 -15.21 -12.16
C LYS A 22 -3.95 -14.85 -10.88
N LEU A 23 -4.64 -14.96 -9.76
CA LEU A 23 -4.09 -14.75 -8.44
C LEU A 23 -3.01 -15.81 -8.15
N ALA A 24 -1.75 -15.37 -8.09
CA ALA A 24 -0.59 -16.20 -7.81
C ALA A 24 -0.27 -16.29 -6.32
N GLY A 25 -0.77 -15.32 -5.54
CA GLY A 25 -0.56 -15.22 -4.11
C GLY A 25 -1.22 -13.98 -3.55
N VAL A 26 -1.12 -13.83 -2.23
CA VAL A 26 -1.56 -12.63 -1.51
C VAL A 26 -0.42 -12.19 -0.61
N GLN A 27 -0.03 -10.92 -0.73
CA GLN A 27 0.85 -10.26 0.22
C GLN A 27 0.00 -9.70 1.35
N LEU A 28 0.30 -10.10 2.58
CA LEU A 28 -0.38 -9.67 3.80
C LEU A 28 0.57 -8.77 4.61
N TYR A 29 0.26 -7.51 4.66
CA TYR A 29 0.95 -6.56 5.54
C TYR A 29 0.46 -6.73 6.96
N VAL A 30 1.39 -6.87 7.90
CA VAL A 30 1.07 -7.04 9.31
C VAL A 30 1.82 -5.98 10.12
N HIS A 31 1.05 -5.12 10.74
CA HIS A 31 1.55 -4.07 11.63
C HIS A 31 0.93 -4.23 13.02
N ASN A 32 1.72 -4.05 14.06
CA ASN A 32 1.24 -4.00 15.44
C ASN A 32 1.06 -2.55 15.87
N GLU A 33 -0.12 -2.22 16.34
CA GLU A 33 -0.52 -0.86 16.72
C GLU A 33 0.12 -0.39 18.04
N SER A 34 0.52 -1.33 18.88
CA SER A 34 1.10 -1.04 20.18
C SER A 34 2.49 -1.64 20.33
N SER A 35 3.29 -1.09 21.25
CA SER A 35 4.59 -1.65 21.68
C SER A 35 4.47 -3.05 22.33
N LEU A 36 3.27 -3.62 22.39
CA LEU A 36 3.05 -4.97 22.90
C LEU A 36 3.65 -6.01 21.94
N LEU A 37 4.34 -6.97 22.52
CA LEU A 37 4.87 -8.11 21.81
C LEU A 37 3.73 -8.91 21.16
N VAL A 38 3.76 -9.01 19.84
CA VAL A 38 2.83 -9.89 19.13
C VAL A 38 3.36 -11.31 19.23
N ASP A 39 2.51 -12.23 19.72
CA ASP A 39 2.82 -13.66 19.66
C ASP A 39 2.74 -14.15 18.20
N ALA A 40 3.91 -14.16 17.54
CA ALA A 40 4.04 -14.61 16.17
C ALA A 40 3.61 -16.08 15.98
N GLY A 41 3.81 -16.91 17.00
CA GLY A 41 3.35 -18.31 16.98
C GLY A 41 1.82 -18.39 16.95
N HIS A 42 1.14 -17.56 17.75
CA HIS A 42 -0.33 -17.47 17.71
C HIS A 42 -0.82 -16.92 16.38
N LEU A 43 -0.20 -15.85 15.85
CA LEU A 43 -0.52 -15.31 14.52
C LEU A 43 -0.42 -16.38 13.43
N LEU A 44 0.68 -17.15 13.40
CA LEU A 44 0.89 -18.18 12.39
C LEU A 44 -0.15 -19.33 12.52
N ARG A 45 -0.53 -19.74 13.74
CA ARG A 45 -1.60 -20.73 13.95
C ARG A 45 -2.94 -20.20 13.46
N THR A 46 -3.30 -18.97 13.80
CA THR A 46 -4.55 -18.34 13.36
C THR A 46 -4.59 -18.22 11.83
N LEU A 47 -3.48 -17.82 11.20
CA LEU A 47 -3.39 -17.78 9.75
C LEU A 47 -3.52 -19.18 9.13
N ALA A 48 -2.92 -20.22 9.72
CA ALA A 48 -3.05 -21.60 9.24
C ALA A 48 -4.49 -22.14 9.34
N GLU A 49 -5.25 -21.71 10.34
CA GLU A 49 -6.66 -22.07 10.51
C GLU A 49 -7.56 -21.35 9.48
N LEU A 50 -7.28 -20.06 9.22
CA LEU A 50 -8.10 -19.23 8.32
C LEU A 50 -7.71 -19.39 6.84
N TRP A 51 -6.46 -19.72 6.56
CA TRP A 51 -5.91 -19.83 5.21
C TRP A 51 -5.79 -21.28 4.78
N SER A 52 -6.79 -21.78 4.08
CA SER A 52 -6.90 -23.19 3.70
C SER A 52 -5.87 -23.58 2.62
N ALA A 53 -5.68 -24.89 2.43
CA ALA A 53 -4.81 -25.41 1.37
C ALA A 53 -5.28 -25.07 -0.06
N SER A 54 -6.55 -24.72 -0.25
CA SER A 54 -7.10 -24.23 -1.53
C SER A 54 -6.90 -22.73 -1.75
N SER A 55 -6.47 -22.00 -0.72
CA SER A 55 -6.17 -20.57 -0.81
C SER A 55 -4.86 -20.34 -1.56
N PRO A 56 -4.71 -19.18 -2.25
CA PRO A 56 -3.45 -18.86 -2.92
C PRO A 56 -2.30 -18.74 -1.92
N PRO A 57 -1.03 -18.93 -2.35
CA PRO A 57 0.13 -18.73 -1.50
C PRO A 57 0.10 -17.39 -0.75
N LEU A 58 0.47 -17.41 0.52
CA LEU A 58 0.52 -16.23 1.38
C LEU A 58 1.96 -15.75 1.57
N LEU A 59 2.19 -14.45 1.36
CA LEU A 59 3.42 -13.75 1.67
C LEU A 59 3.17 -12.80 2.84
N ILE A 60 3.72 -13.09 4.01
CA ILE A 60 3.61 -12.23 5.19
C ILE A 60 4.66 -11.14 5.08
N SER A 61 4.22 -9.88 5.15
CA SER A 61 5.06 -8.67 5.10
C SER A 61 5.01 -7.97 6.45
N PRO A 62 5.89 -8.32 7.41
CA PRO A 62 5.96 -7.66 8.70
C PRO A 62 6.40 -6.20 8.52
N GLN A 63 5.76 -5.29 9.25
CA GLN A 63 6.03 -3.85 9.14
C GLN A 63 6.97 -3.34 10.24
N THR A 64 7.40 -4.20 11.16
CA THR A 64 8.35 -3.87 12.24
C THR A 64 9.45 -4.92 12.34
N HIS A 65 10.65 -4.51 12.75
CA HIS A 65 11.80 -5.39 13.02
C HIS A 65 11.44 -6.47 14.07
N GLN A 66 10.71 -6.06 15.10
CA GLN A 66 10.33 -6.93 16.19
C GLN A 66 9.42 -8.08 15.72
N LEU A 67 8.42 -7.75 14.89
CA LEU A 67 7.53 -8.76 14.32
C LEU A 67 8.28 -9.70 13.39
N LEU A 68 9.20 -9.16 12.56
CA LEU A 68 10.06 -9.99 11.70
C LEU A 68 10.88 -10.97 12.55
N SER A 69 11.59 -10.49 13.57
CA SER A 69 12.38 -11.36 14.48
C SER A 69 11.53 -12.48 15.08
N SER A 70 10.35 -12.13 15.61
CA SER A 70 9.45 -13.11 16.22
C SER A 70 8.93 -14.13 15.20
N LEU A 71 8.63 -13.72 13.97
CA LEU A 71 8.24 -14.61 12.88
C LEU A 71 9.40 -15.54 12.47
N LEU A 72 10.60 -14.99 12.28
CA LEU A 72 11.78 -15.78 11.93
C LEU A 72 12.13 -16.82 12.98
N GLU A 73 11.88 -16.55 14.27
CA GLU A 73 12.13 -17.49 15.36
C GLU A 73 11.04 -18.56 15.49
N SER A 74 9.78 -18.14 15.38
CA SER A 74 8.61 -18.98 15.70
C SER A 74 8.09 -19.80 14.53
N ALA A 75 8.38 -19.39 13.28
CA ALA A 75 7.81 -20.04 12.11
C ALA A 75 8.33 -21.47 11.91
N PRO A 76 7.43 -22.48 11.84
CA PRO A 76 7.81 -23.85 11.49
C PRO A 76 8.05 -23.96 9.97
N ARG A 77 8.69 -25.06 9.58
CA ARG A 77 8.80 -25.43 8.16
C ARG A 77 7.40 -25.57 7.53
N GLY A 78 7.22 -24.99 6.35
CA GLY A 78 5.92 -24.99 5.68
C GLY A 78 5.02 -23.80 6.02
N SER A 79 5.47 -22.89 6.87
CA SER A 79 4.82 -21.58 7.08
C SER A 79 4.66 -20.82 5.77
N PRO A 80 3.75 -19.83 5.71
CA PRO A 80 3.69 -18.86 4.63
C PRO A 80 5.06 -18.23 4.32
N TRP A 81 5.25 -17.72 3.13
CA TRP A 81 6.45 -16.98 2.78
C TRP A 81 6.58 -15.75 3.68
N ILE A 82 7.79 -15.42 4.09
CA ILE A 82 8.07 -14.26 4.94
C ILE A 82 8.92 -13.28 4.13
N GLU A 83 8.43 -12.06 4.01
CA GLU A 83 9.13 -10.96 3.41
C GLU A 83 10.17 -10.38 4.37
N VAL A 84 11.37 -10.14 3.86
CA VAL A 84 12.45 -9.47 4.57
C VAL A 84 12.89 -8.27 3.75
N ARG A 85 12.80 -7.08 4.32
CA ARG A 85 13.26 -5.86 3.67
C ARG A 85 14.79 -5.84 3.61
N GLY A 86 15.33 -5.45 2.46
CA GLY A 86 16.78 -5.42 2.22
C GLY A 86 17.53 -4.47 3.15
N ASP A 87 16.94 -3.32 3.49
CA ASP A 87 17.51 -2.33 4.41
C ASP A 87 17.68 -2.88 5.85
N TRP A 88 16.83 -3.83 6.25
CA TRP A 88 16.92 -4.46 7.59
C TRP A 88 18.08 -5.44 7.74
N LEU A 89 18.63 -5.93 6.64
CA LEU A 89 19.78 -6.84 6.65
C LEU A 89 21.11 -6.18 7.02
N ASN A 90 21.13 -4.86 7.14
CA ASN A 90 22.25 -4.11 7.71
C ASN A 90 22.41 -4.39 9.22
N ASP A 91 21.34 -4.83 9.89
CA ASP A 91 21.41 -5.33 11.26
C ASP A 91 21.89 -6.77 11.26
N SER A 92 23.07 -7.00 11.87
CA SER A 92 23.68 -8.32 11.98
C SER A 92 22.82 -9.33 12.72
N THR A 93 21.98 -8.90 13.66
CA THR A 93 21.03 -9.74 14.38
C THR A 93 19.97 -10.30 13.44
N ILE A 94 19.33 -9.42 12.67
CA ILE A 94 18.33 -9.80 11.66
C ILE A 94 18.97 -10.73 10.60
N PHE A 95 20.16 -10.38 10.11
CA PHE A 95 20.83 -11.21 9.13
C PHE A 95 21.13 -12.64 9.65
N ASN A 96 21.58 -12.77 10.90
CA ASN A 96 21.81 -14.06 11.52
C ASN A 96 20.51 -14.86 11.70
N GLN A 97 19.41 -14.21 12.09
CA GLN A 97 18.07 -14.83 12.17
C GLN A 97 17.59 -15.31 10.80
N VAL A 98 17.76 -14.51 9.75
CA VAL A 98 17.44 -14.89 8.36
C VAL A 98 18.21 -16.13 7.93
N ARG A 99 19.53 -16.19 8.19
CA ARG A 99 20.36 -17.38 7.90
C ARG A 99 19.88 -18.61 8.67
N ALA A 100 19.54 -18.44 9.94
CA ALA A 100 19.02 -19.52 10.77
C ALA A 100 17.66 -20.01 10.26
N ALA A 101 16.76 -19.10 9.90
CA ALA A 101 15.43 -19.40 9.35
C ALA A 101 15.55 -20.14 7.99
N HIS A 102 16.42 -19.68 7.10
CA HIS A 102 16.71 -20.36 5.83
C HIS A 102 17.20 -21.80 6.06
N ARG A 103 18.13 -22.03 7.00
CA ARG A 103 18.63 -23.38 7.34
C ARG A 103 17.53 -24.30 7.87
N ARG A 104 16.52 -23.77 8.54
CA ARG A 104 15.32 -24.51 8.98
C ARG A 104 14.35 -24.80 7.82
N GLY A 105 14.59 -24.25 6.64
CA GLY A 105 13.77 -24.45 5.45
C GLY A 105 12.56 -23.54 5.36
N LEU A 106 12.61 -22.35 6.00
CA LEU A 106 11.61 -21.32 5.78
C LEU A 106 11.78 -20.73 4.39
N LYS A 107 10.65 -20.40 3.75
CA LYS A 107 10.64 -19.71 2.47
C LYS A 107 10.68 -18.20 2.71
N LEU A 108 11.77 -17.58 2.28
CA LEU A 108 12.03 -16.17 2.48
C LEU A 108 12.02 -15.42 1.15
N VAL A 109 11.45 -14.22 1.17
CA VAL A 109 11.39 -13.32 0.01
C VAL A 109 12.13 -12.03 0.37
N TRP A 110 13.16 -11.72 -0.41
CA TRP A 110 13.88 -10.46 -0.26
C TRP A 110 13.08 -9.33 -0.92
N ARG A 111 12.93 -8.20 -0.22
CA ARG A 111 12.29 -7.01 -0.79
C ARG A 111 13.25 -5.84 -0.85
N GLY A 112 13.36 -5.23 -2.02
CA GLY A 112 14.20 -4.06 -2.23
C GLY A 112 14.19 -3.58 -3.67
N GLU A 113 15.06 -2.61 -3.97
CA GLU A 113 15.16 -2.03 -5.31
C GLU A 113 15.98 -2.91 -6.23
N ILE A 114 15.60 -2.99 -7.50
CA ILE A 114 16.33 -3.75 -8.51
C ILE A 114 17.77 -3.23 -8.71
N ALA A 115 17.98 -1.93 -8.49
CA ALA A 115 19.30 -1.31 -8.59
C ALA A 115 20.24 -1.70 -7.44
N ASN A 116 19.72 -2.20 -6.32
CA ASN A 116 20.46 -2.48 -5.10
C ASN A 116 20.30 -3.93 -4.66
N LEU A 117 20.54 -4.87 -5.59
CA LEU A 117 20.43 -6.31 -5.31
C LEU A 117 21.41 -6.74 -4.21
N PRO A 118 21.02 -7.69 -3.36
CA PRO A 118 21.89 -8.17 -2.28
C PRO A 118 23.11 -8.92 -2.84
N PRO A 119 24.24 -8.92 -2.12
CA PRO A 119 25.39 -9.76 -2.45
C PRO A 119 25.00 -11.24 -2.54
N ALA A 120 25.73 -12.03 -3.33
CA ALA A 120 25.41 -13.43 -3.60
C ALA A 120 25.27 -14.30 -2.33
N GLU A 121 26.03 -14.00 -1.28
CA GLU A 121 25.93 -14.69 0.02
C GLU A 121 24.60 -14.46 0.72
N VAL A 122 24.08 -13.23 0.62
CA VAL A 122 22.79 -12.85 1.17
C VAL A 122 21.67 -13.41 0.30
N ALA A 123 21.79 -13.26 -1.03
CA ALA A 123 20.81 -13.74 -2.00
C ALA A 123 20.47 -15.23 -1.85
N ARG A 124 21.46 -16.06 -1.49
CA ARG A 124 21.28 -17.52 -1.26
C ARG A 124 20.32 -17.86 -0.11
N CYS A 125 20.02 -16.93 0.76
CA CYS A 125 19.06 -17.13 1.86
C CYS A 125 17.59 -16.95 1.44
N PHE A 126 17.35 -16.53 0.20
CA PHE A 126 16.02 -16.17 -0.29
C PHE A 126 15.62 -17.05 -1.47
N ASP A 127 14.36 -17.47 -1.48
CA ASP A 127 13.77 -18.27 -2.56
C ASP A 127 13.38 -17.38 -3.75
N ASN A 128 12.92 -16.16 -3.48
CA ASN A 128 12.48 -15.17 -4.45
C ASN A 128 12.78 -13.76 -3.96
N SER A 129 12.61 -12.80 -4.87
CA SER A 129 12.66 -11.37 -4.54
C SER A 129 11.37 -10.67 -4.95
N LEU A 130 10.96 -9.68 -4.17
CA LEU A 130 9.96 -8.67 -4.52
C LEU A 130 10.69 -7.37 -4.82
N LEU A 131 10.82 -7.05 -6.10
CA LEU A 131 11.66 -5.96 -6.60
C LEU A 131 10.83 -4.71 -6.85
N THR A 132 11.26 -3.60 -6.27
CA THR A 132 10.70 -2.28 -6.55
C THR A 132 11.35 -1.70 -7.79
N LEU A 133 10.53 -1.29 -8.77
CA LEU A 133 10.97 -0.58 -9.97
C LEU A 133 10.94 0.93 -9.73
N ARG A 134 12.10 1.58 -9.88
CA ARG A 134 12.18 3.03 -9.94
C ARG A 134 11.78 3.55 -11.32
N ALA A 135 11.47 4.84 -11.43
CA ALA A 135 11.11 5.45 -12.71
C ALA A 135 12.18 5.24 -13.80
N GLU A 136 13.46 5.31 -13.44
CA GLU A 136 14.59 5.10 -14.34
C GLU A 136 14.64 3.65 -14.87
N ASP A 137 14.41 2.66 -14.00
CA ASP A 137 14.36 1.25 -14.36
C ASP A 137 13.17 0.96 -15.28
N ALA A 138 12.02 1.61 -15.00
CA ALA A 138 10.83 1.51 -15.84
C ALA A 138 11.05 2.09 -17.23
N ILE A 139 11.70 3.26 -17.33
CA ILE A 139 12.07 3.89 -18.61
C ILE A 139 13.04 2.98 -19.37
N ALA A 140 14.09 2.46 -18.72
CA ALA A 140 15.04 1.56 -19.33
C ALA A 140 14.38 0.27 -19.85
N ALA A 141 13.42 -0.27 -19.11
CA ALA A 141 12.65 -1.44 -19.52
C ALA A 141 11.79 -1.19 -20.78
N LEU A 142 11.23 0.02 -20.92
CA LEU A 142 10.34 0.38 -22.02
C LEU A 142 11.06 0.97 -23.25
N GLN A 143 12.31 1.42 -23.10
CA GLN A 143 13.11 1.93 -24.21
C GLN A 143 13.47 0.79 -25.17
N ARG A 144 12.55 0.47 -26.08
CA ARG A 144 12.88 -0.31 -27.28
C ARG A 144 13.62 0.62 -28.22
N SER A 145 14.84 0.28 -28.60
CA SER A 145 15.52 0.97 -29.70
C SER A 145 14.60 0.99 -30.93
N PRO A 146 14.30 2.16 -31.52
CA PRO A 146 13.53 2.20 -32.75
C PRO A 146 14.24 1.39 -33.83
N GLN A 147 13.63 0.31 -34.29
CA GLN A 147 14.13 -0.46 -35.42
C GLN A 147 13.95 0.39 -36.68
N GLN A 148 15.02 0.96 -37.19
CA GLN A 148 15.03 1.49 -38.56
C GLN A 148 15.04 0.32 -39.55
N PRO A 149 14.10 0.25 -40.51
CA PRO A 149 14.09 -0.78 -41.53
C PRO A 149 15.33 -0.62 -42.40
N GLY A 150 16.18 -1.65 -42.46
CA GLY A 150 17.27 -1.72 -43.42
C GLY A 150 18.71 -1.69 -42.85
N THR A 151 18.91 -1.59 -41.55
CA THR A 151 20.25 -1.73 -40.94
C THR A 151 20.53 -3.17 -40.50
N PRO A 152 21.79 -3.71 -40.71
CA PRO A 152 22.16 -5.02 -40.19
C PRO A 152 22.02 -4.99 -38.66
N LYS A 153 21.34 -6.01 -38.12
CA LYS A 153 21.04 -6.18 -36.69
C LYS A 153 22.35 -6.03 -35.87
N PRO A 154 22.51 -4.92 -35.10
CA PRO A 154 23.51 -4.96 -34.04
C PRO A 154 23.05 -6.00 -33.01
N PRO A 155 23.95 -6.63 -32.29
CA PRO A 155 23.57 -7.56 -31.23
C PRO A 155 22.68 -6.85 -30.22
N PRO A 156 21.61 -7.50 -29.71
CA PRO A 156 20.67 -6.88 -28.80
C PRO A 156 21.38 -6.44 -27.53
N ARG A 157 21.70 -5.15 -27.42
CA ARG A 157 22.39 -4.56 -26.27
C ARG A 157 21.42 -3.88 -25.27
N ASN A 158 20.14 -4.10 -25.38
CA ASN A 158 19.20 -3.69 -24.33
C ASN A 158 18.80 -4.93 -23.53
N ILE A 159 19.66 -5.27 -22.58
CA ILE A 159 19.30 -6.23 -21.53
C ILE A 159 18.22 -5.52 -20.70
N SER A 160 16.99 -6.04 -20.78
CA SER A 160 15.94 -5.59 -19.87
C SER A 160 16.42 -5.72 -18.42
N PRO A 161 16.21 -4.72 -17.56
CA PRO A 161 16.50 -4.84 -16.14
C PRO A 161 15.63 -5.88 -15.44
N ILE A 162 14.58 -6.38 -16.10
CA ILE A 162 13.66 -7.36 -15.54
C ILE A 162 14.33 -8.73 -15.42
N LEU A 163 14.39 -9.25 -14.20
CA LEU A 163 14.92 -10.56 -13.88
C LEU A 163 13.82 -11.61 -13.90
N ALA A 164 14.02 -12.67 -14.67
CA ALA A 164 13.05 -13.77 -14.74
C ALA A 164 12.89 -14.47 -13.38
N GLY A 165 11.67 -14.92 -13.10
CA GLY A 165 11.36 -15.65 -11.87
C GLY A 165 11.23 -14.80 -10.62
N GLN A 166 11.36 -13.47 -10.71
CA GLN A 166 11.18 -12.56 -9.59
C GLN A 166 9.82 -11.89 -9.59
N MET A 167 9.40 -11.39 -8.44
CA MET A 167 8.17 -10.60 -8.30
C MET A 167 8.48 -9.11 -8.39
N TYR A 168 7.53 -8.31 -8.84
CA TYR A 168 7.69 -6.86 -9.02
C TYR A 168 6.56 -6.09 -8.38
N GLU A 169 6.88 -4.94 -7.81
CA GLU A 169 5.91 -3.97 -7.27
C GLU A 169 6.11 -2.58 -7.90
N ASN A 170 5.15 -1.69 -7.68
CA ASN A 170 5.14 -0.31 -8.19
C ASN A 170 5.19 -0.25 -9.72
N VAL A 171 4.50 -1.17 -10.38
CA VAL A 171 4.37 -1.16 -11.83
C VAL A 171 3.47 0.00 -12.25
N ALA A 172 4.07 1.01 -12.88
CA ALA A 172 3.38 2.27 -13.17
C ALA A 172 2.35 2.16 -14.29
N SER A 173 2.62 1.37 -15.33
CA SER A 173 1.82 1.32 -16.55
C SER A 173 1.54 -0.11 -17.03
N ARG A 174 0.50 -0.26 -17.88
CA ARG A 174 0.20 -1.54 -18.54
C ARG A 174 1.35 -2.01 -19.42
N ALA A 175 2.00 -1.10 -20.13
CA ALA A 175 3.15 -1.44 -20.97
C ALA A 175 4.29 -2.04 -20.14
N LEU A 176 4.56 -1.48 -18.95
CA LEU A 176 5.55 -2.02 -18.03
C LEU A 176 5.11 -3.36 -17.45
N MET A 177 3.82 -3.51 -17.12
CA MET A 177 3.25 -4.79 -16.68
C MET A 177 3.47 -5.88 -17.73
N GLU A 178 3.10 -5.63 -18.97
CA GLU A 178 3.28 -6.58 -20.08
C GLU A 178 4.76 -6.91 -20.27
N HIS A 179 5.62 -5.91 -20.24
CA HIS A 179 7.06 -6.10 -20.36
C HIS A 179 7.63 -7.00 -19.24
N CYS A 180 7.24 -6.79 -17.99
CA CYS A 180 7.63 -7.66 -16.87
C CYS A 180 7.18 -9.10 -17.09
N LEU A 181 5.93 -9.31 -17.47
CA LEU A 181 5.36 -10.65 -17.68
C LEU A 181 5.98 -11.34 -18.90
N ASP A 182 6.29 -10.61 -19.96
CA ASP A 182 6.97 -11.17 -21.16
C ASP A 182 8.42 -11.56 -20.87
N ASN A 183 9.06 -10.90 -19.91
CA ASN A 183 10.38 -11.27 -19.39
C ASN A 183 10.32 -12.30 -18.26
N ASN A 184 9.22 -13.06 -18.15
CA ASN A 184 9.01 -14.14 -17.20
C ASN A 184 9.07 -13.70 -15.73
N ALA A 185 8.55 -12.54 -15.38
CA ALA A 185 8.27 -12.22 -14.00
C ALA A 185 7.34 -13.29 -13.39
N LEU A 186 7.63 -13.69 -12.15
CA LEU A 186 6.84 -14.68 -11.43
C LEU A 186 5.45 -14.14 -11.09
N ALA A 187 5.42 -12.93 -10.56
CA ALA A 187 4.18 -12.23 -10.24
C ALA A 187 4.39 -10.71 -10.14
N LEU A 188 3.30 -9.99 -10.22
CA LEU A 188 3.22 -8.55 -10.02
C LEU A 188 2.34 -8.25 -8.81
N ALA A 189 2.81 -7.38 -7.93
CA ALA A 189 2.09 -6.96 -6.74
C ALA A 189 1.18 -5.76 -7.05
N GLY A 190 -0.13 -5.98 -6.94
CA GLY A 190 -1.15 -4.99 -7.28
C GLY A 190 -1.40 -4.84 -8.77
N TRP A 191 -2.16 -3.82 -9.13
CA TRP A 191 -2.41 -3.41 -10.51
C TRP A 191 -1.49 -2.26 -10.91
N PRO A 192 -1.27 -2.03 -12.23
CA PRO A 192 -0.59 -0.84 -12.69
C PRO A 192 -1.19 0.44 -12.10
N THR A 193 -0.34 1.35 -11.67
CA THR A 193 -0.77 2.60 -11.02
C THR A 193 -1.71 3.40 -11.92
N GLU A 194 -1.46 3.43 -13.25
CA GLU A 194 -2.35 4.11 -14.21
C GLU A 194 -3.77 3.54 -14.20
N ASP A 195 -3.94 2.22 -14.06
CA ASP A 195 -5.26 1.58 -14.02
C ASP A 195 -5.99 1.90 -12.72
N VAL A 196 -5.27 1.93 -11.60
CA VAL A 196 -5.81 2.33 -10.29
C VAL A 196 -6.28 3.78 -10.35
N LEU A 197 -5.45 4.70 -10.83
CA LEU A 197 -5.80 6.11 -10.98
C LEU A 197 -6.96 6.31 -11.97
N TYR A 198 -6.98 5.55 -13.07
CA TYR A 198 -8.08 5.59 -14.02
C TYR A 198 -9.40 5.11 -13.40
N SER A 199 -9.38 4.03 -12.62
CA SER A 199 -10.58 3.54 -11.93
C SER A 199 -11.07 4.53 -10.87
N MET A 200 -10.16 5.19 -10.16
CA MET A 200 -10.49 6.22 -9.15
C MET A 200 -11.03 7.51 -9.77
N ARG A 201 -10.74 7.78 -11.05
CA ARG A 201 -11.20 9.00 -11.74
C ARG A 201 -12.73 9.18 -11.70
N HIS A 202 -13.47 8.09 -11.70
CA HIS A 202 -14.93 8.08 -11.68
C HIS A 202 -15.52 7.72 -10.33
N THR A 203 -14.68 7.42 -9.34
CA THR A 203 -15.15 7.14 -7.98
C THR A 203 -15.36 8.48 -7.27
N PRO A 204 -16.58 8.80 -6.82
CA PRO A 204 -16.81 10.00 -6.05
C PRO A 204 -15.91 9.94 -4.80
N GLN A 205 -15.01 10.90 -4.70
CA GLN A 205 -14.18 11.00 -3.51
C GLN A 205 -15.08 11.35 -2.32
N GLN A 206 -14.94 10.60 -1.23
CA GLN A 206 -15.73 10.75 -0.04
C GLN A 206 -14.90 11.46 1.05
N PRO A 207 -15.50 12.40 1.79
CA PRO A 207 -14.83 13.04 2.91
C PRO A 207 -14.64 12.06 4.07
N SER A 208 -13.68 12.35 4.94
CA SER A 208 -13.38 11.54 6.12
C SER A 208 -14.50 11.63 7.17
N HIS A 209 -15.04 10.48 7.56
CA HIS A 209 -16.02 10.37 8.63
C HIS A 209 -15.50 10.93 9.96
N ALA A 210 -14.23 10.64 10.29
CA ALA A 210 -13.59 11.12 11.51
C ALA A 210 -13.48 12.65 11.56
N VAL A 211 -13.14 13.30 10.43
CA VAL A 211 -13.05 14.76 10.35
C VAL A 211 -14.42 15.39 10.53
N ILE A 212 -15.47 14.83 9.90
CA ILE A 212 -16.84 15.32 10.07
C ILE A 212 -17.27 15.26 11.54
N HIS A 213 -17.02 14.15 12.23
CA HIS A 213 -17.36 14.02 13.66
C HIS A 213 -16.58 14.99 14.54
N ARG A 214 -15.31 15.23 14.25
CA ARG A 214 -14.49 16.22 14.97
C ARG A 214 -15.04 17.62 14.78
N LEU A 215 -15.45 17.98 13.58
CA LEU A 215 -16.08 19.29 13.29
C LEU A 215 -17.43 19.45 14.03
N MET A 216 -18.29 18.43 14.02
CA MET A 216 -19.55 18.46 14.75
C MET A 216 -19.31 18.64 16.25
N LYS A 217 -18.34 17.91 16.82
CA LYS A 217 -17.94 18.06 18.21
C LYS A 217 -17.36 19.45 18.52
N ALA A 218 -16.61 20.03 17.58
CA ALA A 218 -16.06 21.38 17.71
C ALA A 218 -17.18 22.42 17.78
N ILE A 219 -18.26 22.26 16.99
CA ILE A 219 -19.45 23.11 17.06
C ILE A 219 -20.15 22.96 18.41
N ASP A 220 -20.37 21.71 18.87
CA ASP A 220 -21.05 21.43 20.13
C ASP A 220 -20.29 21.99 21.36
N ASN A 221 -18.96 22.09 21.25
CA ASN A 221 -18.09 22.65 22.28
C ASN A 221 -17.81 24.15 22.08
N GLU A 222 -18.52 24.82 21.19
CA GLU A 222 -18.37 26.26 20.89
C GLU A 222 -16.88 26.66 20.63
N GLN A 223 -16.12 25.81 19.96
CA GLN A 223 -14.71 26.08 19.66
C GLN A 223 -14.55 27.28 18.70
N SER A 224 -13.34 27.86 18.69
CA SER A 224 -13.05 29.01 17.86
C SER A 224 -13.17 28.71 16.37
N LEU A 225 -13.46 29.72 15.58
CA LEU A 225 -13.53 29.62 14.12
C LEU A 225 -12.20 29.16 13.51
N GLU A 226 -11.11 29.53 14.13
CA GLU A 226 -9.74 29.13 13.72
C GLU A 226 -9.54 27.62 13.89
N THR A 227 -9.87 27.06 15.06
CA THR A 227 -9.84 25.62 15.30
C THR A 227 -10.71 24.85 14.31
N PHE A 228 -11.86 25.41 13.98
CA PHE A 228 -12.77 24.79 13.02
C PHE A 228 -12.20 24.80 11.59
N GLU A 229 -11.58 25.89 11.18
CA GLU A 229 -10.88 26.04 9.90
C GLU A 229 -9.72 25.04 9.79
N ASP A 230 -8.92 24.89 10.85
CA ASP A 230 -7.81 23.94 10.92
C ASP A 230 -8.30 22.50 10.72
N ILE A 231 -9.34 22.08 11.46
CA ILE A 231 -9.90 20.73 11.34
C ILE A 231 -10.46 20.48 9.92
N MET A 232 -11.19 21.45 9.35
CA MET A 232 -11.75 21.29 8.01
C MET A 232 -10.66 21.22 6.94
N SER A 233 -9.56 21.92 7.12
CA SER A 233 -8.42 21.94 6.19
C SER A 233 -7.66 20.61 6.15
N GLU A 234 -7.81 19.75 7.15
CA GLU A 234 -7.23 18.41 7.14
C GLU A 234 -7.85 17.49 6.05
N ASP A 235 -9.09 17.79 5.64
CA ASP A 235 -9.80 17.05 4.59
C ASP A 235 -10.05 17.92 3.36
N PRO A 236 -9.21 17.82 2.31
CA PRO A 236 -9.38 18.60 1.09
C PRO A 236 -10.71 18.38 0.37
N ILE A 237 -11.29 17.17 0.50
CA ILE A 237 -12.54 16.81 -0.16
C ILE A 237 -13.71 17.49 0.54
N LEU A 238 -13.72 17.45 1.87
CA LEU A 238 -14.73 18.13 2.67
C LEU A 238 -14.64 19.65 2.46
N SER A 239 -13.43 20.20 2.50
CA SER A 239 -13.15 21.61 2.22
C SER A 239 -13.67 22.03 0.83
N TYR A 240 -13.39 21.24 -0.20
CA TYR A 240 -13.85 21.51 -1.56
C TYR A 240 -15.38 21.46 -1.67
N ARG A 241 -16.02 20.44 -1.09
CA ARG A 241 -17.49 20.34 -1.05
C ARG A 241 -18.13 21.52 -0.30
N PHE A 242 -17.49 21.95 0.79
CA PHE A 242 -17.95 23.12 1.54
C PHE A 242 -17.88 24.40 0.71
N MET A 243 -16.77 24.61 0.00
CA MET A 243 -16.61 25.77 -0.90
C MET A 243 -17.62 25.76 -2.05
N ILE A 244 -17.92 24.59 -2.64
CA ILE A 244 -18.98 24.48 -3.64
C ILE A 244 -20.35 24.82 -3.04
N TYR A 245 -20.65 24.28 -1.87
CA TYR A 245 -21.93 24.49 -1.20
C TYR A 245 -22.13 25.97 -0.86
N THR A 246 -21.11 26.62 -0.29
CA THR A 246 -21.18 28.06 0.07
C THR A 246 -21.30 28.96 -1.14
N ASN A 247 -20.82 28.54 -2.30
CA ASN A 247 -20.94 29.26 -3.57
C ASN A 247 -22.14 28.81 -4.42
N SER A 248 -22.97 27.91 -3.89
CA SER A 248 -24.14 27.44 -4.64
C SER A 248 -25.21 28.51 -4.78
N ALA A 249 -25.98 28.46 -5.86
CA ALA A 249 -27.09 29.36 -6.11
C ALA A 249 -28.18 29.32 -5.01
N ALA A 250 -28.23 28.22 -4.23
CA ALA A 250 -29.17 28.07 -3.12
C ALA A 250 -28.95 29.09 -2.00
N LEU A 251 -27.76 29.63 -1.84
CA LEU A 251 -27.43 30.65 -0.84
C LEU A 251 -27.59 32.09 -1.35
N GLY A 252 -27.85 32.27 -2.66
CA GLY A 252 -28.24 33.58 -3.25
C GLY A 252 -27.17 34.67 -3.12
N LEU A 253 -25.89 34.29 -2.97
CA LEU A 253 -24.82 35.25 -2.78
C LEU A 253 -24.49 35.99 -4.08
N ARG A 254 -24.34 37.30 -4.01
CA ARG A 254 -23.99 38.14 -5.16
C ARG A 254 -22.49 38.12 -5.48
N THR A 255 -21.65 37.78 -4.50
CA THR A 255 -20.19 37.68 -4.63
C THR A 255 -19.72 36.30 -4.17
N GLY A 256 -18.83 35.69 -4.94
CA GLY A 256 -18.27 34.39 -4.57
C GLY A 256 -17.50 34.44 -3.25
N ILE A 257 -17.54 33.33 -2.52
CA ILE A 257 -16.76 33.08 -1.30
C ILE A 257 -15.43 32.45 -1.74
N ASP A 258 -14.33 33.03 -1.31
CA ASP A 258 -12.96 32.68 -1.69
C ASP A 258 -12.15 31.98 -0.59
N SER A 259 -12.72 31.85 0.62
CA SER A 259 -12.05 31.20 1.75
C SER A 259 -13.02 30.42 2.64
N LEU A 260 -12.51 29.37 3.28
CA LEU A 260 -13.27 28.55 4.24
C LEU A 260 -13.82 29.43 5.37
N ARG A 261 -12.97 30.27 5.97
CA ARG A 261 -13.35 31.20 7.07
C ARG A 261 -14.53 32.08 6.69
N ARG A 262 -14.50 32.68 5.49
CA ARG A 262 -15.58 33.52 5.02
C ARG A 262 -16.87 32.73 4.81
N GLY A 263 -16.77 31.53 4.28
CA GLY A 263 -17.89 30.61 4.15
C GLY A 263 -18.51 30.25 5.49
N MET A 264 -17.69 29.97 6.49
CA MET A 264 -18.14 29.62 7.84
C MET A 264 -18.86 30.79 8.52
N VAL A 265 -18.32 32.00 8.43
CA VAL A 265 -18.93 33.22 8.97
C VAL A 265 -20.30 33.49 8.32
N MET A 266 -20.39 33.30 7.02
CA MET A 266 -21.63 33.55 6.26
C MET A 266 -22.73 32.54 6.57
N MET A 267 -22.37 31.27 6.78
CA MET A 267 -23.34 30.21 7.06
C MET A 267 -23.80 30.17 8.52
N GLY A 268 -22.90 30.41 9.45
CA GLY A 268 -23.10 30.19 10.88
C GLY A 268 -23.10 28.69 11.27
N TYR A 269 -22.85 28.44 12.55
CA TYR A 269 -22.63 27.08 13.08
C TYR A 269 -23.80 26.12 12.87
N GLU A 270 -25.03 26.59 13.03
CA GLU A 270 -26.21 25.74 12.86
C GLU A 270 -26.38 25.22 11.42
N SER A 271 -26.14 26.09 10.44
CA SER A 271 -26.22 25.69 9.03
C SER A 271 -25.09 24.77 8.65
N ILE A 272 -23.87 25.00 9.19
CA ILE A 272 -22.72 24.15 8.98
C ILE A 272 -22.98 22.77 9.60
N LYS A 273 -23.50 22.71 10.82
CA LYS A 273 -23.83 21.46 11.50
C LYS A 273 -24.82 20.60 10.70
N ARG A 274 -25.85 21.23 10.15
CA ARG A 274 -26.84 20.58 9.28
C ARG A 274 -26.16 20.05 8.03
N TRP A 275 -25.37 20.89 7.36
CA TRP A 275 -24.64 20.47 6.17
C TRP A 275 -23.67 19.32 6.44
N LEU A 276 -22.94 19.33 7.57
CA LEU A 276 -22.07 18.22 7.99
C LEU A 276 -22.85 16.92 8.20
N SER A 277 -24.03 17.00 8.81
CA SER A 277 -24.93 15.85 8.99
C SER A 277 -25.35 15.24 7.66
N ASP A 278 -25.58 16.07 6.63
CA ASP A 278 -25.90 15.63 5.28
C ASP A 278 -24.69 14.98 4.57
N GLN A 279 -23.45 15.25 5.01
CA GLN A 279 -22.25 14.62 4.46
C GLN A 279 -21.97 13.23 5.07
N LEU A 280 -22.44 12.94 6.29
CA LEU A 280 -22.15 11.68 6.98
C LEU A 280 -22.49 10.41 6.17
N PRO A 281 -23.67 10.29 5.51
CA PRO A 281 -23.98 9.11 4.69
C PRO A 281 -23.07 8.95 3.47
N HIS A 282 -22.35 9.99 3.10
CA HIS A 282 -21.47 10.06 1.93
C HIS A 282 -19.98 10.15 2.31
N SER A 283 -19.65 9.79 3.54
CA SER A 283 -18.29 9.78 4.08
C SER A 283 -17.70 8.37 4.11
N CYS A 284 -16.37 8.26 4.03
CA CYS A 284 -15.68 6.99 4.22
C CYS A 284 -15.30 6.80 5.68
N THR A 285 -15.58 5.61 6.20
CA THR A 285 -15.00 5.11 7.43
C THR A 285 -13.73 4.38 7.07
N GLU A 286 -12.56 5.02 7.23
CA GLU A 286 -11.28 4.32 7.18
C GLU A 286 -11.00 3.60 8.51
#